data_982277693896a88c3132ccf1a4834fa7
#
_entry.id   982277693896a88c3132ccf1a4834fa7
#
_cell.length_a   1.000
_cell.length_b   1.000
_cell.length_c   1.000
_cell.angle_alpha   90.00
_cell.angle_beta   90.00
_cell.angle_gamma   90.00
#
_symmetry.space_group_name_H-M   'P 1'
#
loop_
_entity.id
_entity.type
_entity.pdbx_description
1 polymer ?
#
loop_
_entity_poly.entity_id
_entity_poly.type
_entity_poly.pdbx_seq_one_letter_code
_entity_poly.pdbx_strand_id
1 'polypeptide(L)'
;GAAAVPRRRFAVNWFSDGGICSNLPVHFFDRPLPVRPTFAIDLAPFPAGQAKSECEADNTSLPMVNQAGLLRRWSNWPTTGLGGLAAFGGAILDSARSWVDESLLGMPGYRDRVVTIYHDEAEGGLNLDMEPPVVASLSARGQAGAAKLVTRFAGPAPGVEPAPGWENQRWVRFRTATAGLSHWVGSFRGGYSADPPGATPYRDLAGPGAAAPLPSYGLTKGRRNAVNDRTGDLLGTAERWAGAHADAFTADAPAPTPVLRLVPSEKPEELTPPPTDA
;
A
#
# COMPACT_ATOMS: atom_id res chain seq x y z
N GLY A 1 -26.15 48.34 19.98
CA GLY A 1 -26.54 46.94 20.15
C GLY A 1 -25.33 46.07 20.04
N ALA A 2 -24.94 45.36 21.11
CA ALA A 2 -23.85 44.39 21.07
C ALA A 2 -24.28 43.21 20.20
N ALA A 3 -23.51 42.88 19.13
CA ALA A 3 -23.74 41.75 18.33
C ALA A 3 -23.54 40.46 19.19
N ALA A 4 -24.58 39.64 19.26
CA ALA A 4 -24.52 38.38 20.01
C ALA A 4 -23.48 37.45 19.32
N VAL A 5 -22.43 37.13 20.08
CA VAL A 5 -21.43 36.13 19.65
C VAL A 5 -22.16 34.78 19.45
N PRO A 6 -22.11 34.18 18.27
CA PRO A 6 -22.77 32.91 18.04
C PRO A 6 -22.20 31.86 18.98
N ARG A 7 -23.05 31.32 19.87
CA ARG A 7 -22.66 30.17 20.72
C ARG A 7 -22.26 29.00 19.80
N ARG A 8 -20.98 28.62 19.81
CA ARG A 8 -20.53 27.41 19.20
C ARG A 8 -21.31 26.25 19.82
N ARG A 9 -22.14 25.59 19.02
CA ARG A 9 -22.76 24.33 19.45
C ARG A 9 -21.65 23.28 19.43
N PHE A 10 -21.37 22.66 20.55
CA PHE A 10 -20.50 21.51 20.62
C PHE A 10 -21.18 20.37 19.82
N ALA A 11 -20.50 19.87 18.79
CA ALA A 11 -20.94 18.68 18.09
C ALA A 11 -20.51 17.45 18.90
N VAL A 12 -21.39 16.45 18.99
CA VAL A 12 -21.02 15.13 19.51
C VAL A 12 -20.30 14.40 18.38
N ASN A 13 -19.04 14.06 18.61
CA ASN A 13 -18.24 13.29 17.67
C ASN A 13 -18.07 11.87 18.22
N TRP A 14 -18.28 10.90 17.34
CA TRP A 14 -18.03 9.49 17.63
C TRP A 14 -16.68 9.11 17.07
N PHE A 15 -15.85 8.48 17.88
CA PHE A 15 -14.53 7.99 17.47
C PHE A 15 -14.53 6.48 17.53
N SER A 16 -13.76 5.86 16.66
CA SER A 16 -13.54 4.44 16.57
C SER A 16 -12.05 4.16 16.47
N ASP A 17 -11.64 2.93 16.76
CA ASP A 17 -10.27 2.49 16.57
C ASP A 17 -9.88 2.52 15.08
N GLY A 18 -8.68 3.00 14.79
CA GLY A 18 -8.09 3.02 13.45
C GLY A 18 -7.99 1.64 12.81
N GLY A 19 -7.89 0.58 13.60
CA GLY A 19 -7.92 -0.82 13.16
C GLY A 19 -9.19 -1.24 12.41
N ILE A 20 -10.26 -0.42 12.42
CA ILE A 20 -11.43 -0.63 11.55
C ILE A 20 -11.07 -0.42 10.08
N CYS A 21 -10.09 0.43 9.77
CA CYS A 21 -9.70 0.75 8.40
C CYS A 21 -8.42 0.04 7.97
N SER A 22 -7.46 -0.14 8.87
CA SER A 22 -6.18 -0.81 8.62
C SER A 22 -5.55 -1.24 9.93
N ASN A 23 -5.16 -2.50 10.02
CA ASN A 23 -4.41 -3.05 11.15
C ASN A 23 -2.90 -3.06 10.87
N LEU A 24 -2.49 -2.86 9.62
CA LEU A 24 -1.09 -2.89 9.19
C LEU A 24 -0.74 -1.64 8.37
N PRO A 25 -0.77 -0.43 8.97
CA PRO A 25 -0.61 0.82 8.25
C PRO A 25 0.84 1.11 7.83
N VAL A 26 1.55 0.12 7.29
CA VAL A 26 2.96 0.23 6.86
C VAL A 26 3.13 1.25 5.74
N HIS A 27 2.08 1.47 4.94
CA HIS A 27 2.09 2.42 3.84
C HIS A 27 2.36 3.87 4.27
N PHE A 28 2.00 4.28 5.50
CA PHE A 28 2.33 5.60 6.03
C PHE A 28 3.84 5.86 6.16
N PHE A 29 4.61 4.79 6.33
CA PHE A 29 6.07 4.84 6.49
C PHE A 29 6.80 4.44 5.21
N ASP A 30 6.07 4.13 4.15
CA ASP A 30 6.64 3.63 2.91
C ASP A 30 7.01 4.75 1.92
N ARG A 31 7.99 4.46 1.07
CA ARG A 31 8.43 5.31 -0.03
C ARG A 31 8.67 4.44 -1.26
N PRO A 32 8.49 4.98 -2.49
CA PRO A 32 8.81 4.23 -3.70
C PRO A 32 10.24 3.68 -3.69
N LEU A 33 11.21 4.50 -3.27
CA LEU A 33 12.62 4.13 -3.11
C LEU A 33 13.05 4.39 -1.67
N PRO A 34 12.89 3.42 -0.76
CA PRO A 34 13.20 3.61 0.64
C PRO A 34 14.71 3.69 0.87
N VAL A 35 15.13 4.64 1.69
CA VAL A 35 16.53 4.81 2.12
C VAL A 35 16.83 4.16 3.47
N ARG A 36 15.80 3.76 4.19
CA ARG A 36 15.88 3.04 5.47
C ARG A 36 14.84 1.93 5.47
N PRO A 37 15.12 0.78 6.10
CA PRO A 37 14.13 -0.28 6.22
C PRO A 37 12.98 0.14 7.13
N THR A 38 11.79 -0.33 6.79
CA THR A 38 10.60 -0.31 7.64
C THR A 38 10.10 -1.73 7.75
N PHE A 39 9.92 -2.21 8.96
CA PHE A 39 9.43 -3.55 9.24
C PHE A 39 8.06 -3.49 9.89
N ALA A 40 7.27 -4.54 9.73
CA ALA A 40 6.00 -4.68 10.40
C ALA A 40 5.81 -6.09 10.94
N ILE A 41 4.99 -6.18 11.98
CA ILE A 41 4.53 -7.43 12.56
C ILE A 41 3.03 -7.51 12.29
N ASP A 42 2.63 -8.57 11.59
CA ASP A 42 1.24 -8.89 11.32
C ASP A 42 0.79 -10.02 12.26
N LEU A 43 -0.37 -9.88 12.85
CA LEU A 43 -0.99 -10.91 13.67
C LEU A 43 -2.10 -11.58 12.85
N ALA A 44 -2.03 -12.90 12.71
CA ALA A 44 -2.98 -13.63 11.91
C ALA A 44 -3.37 -14.97 12.54
N PRO A 45 -4.59 -15.46 12.29
CA PRO A 45 -4.93 -16.82 12.65
C PRO A 45 -4.09 -17.82 11.87
N PHE A 46 -3.91 -19.02 12.40
CA PHE A 46 -3.26 -20.11 11.68
C PHE A 46 -3.97 -20.39 10.35
N PRO A 47 -3.23 -20.55 9.24
CA PRO A 47 -3.83 -20.97 7.98
C PRO A 47 -4.57 -22.29 8.10
N ALA A 48 -5.62 -22.47 7.29
CA ALA A 48 -6.39 -23.71 7.28
C ALA A 48 -5.46 -24.92 7.03
N GLY A 49 -5.53 -25.91 7.92
CA GLY A 49 -4.70 -27.12 7.86
C GLY A 49 -3.33 -27.01 8.49
N GLN A 50 -2.95 -25.84 9.02
CA GLN A 50 -1.73 -25.67 9.81
C GLN A 50 -2.07 -25.75 11.30
N ALA A 51 -1.49 -26.72 12.00
CA ALA A 51 -1.57 -26.82 13.45
C ALA A 51 -0.48 -25.98 14.12
N LYS A 52 -0.77 -25.52 15.33
CA LYS A 52 0.21 -24.87 16.19
C LYS A 52 1.34 -25.84 16.52
N SER A 53 2.59 -25.40 16.33
CA SER A 53 3.80 -26.15 16.71
C SER A 53 4.16 -25.88 18.17
N GLU A 54 4.81 -26.86 18.80
CA GLU A 54 5.45 -26.67 20.10
C GLU A 54 6.70 -25.75 19.99
N CYS A 55 7.30 -25.68 18.81
CA CYS A 55 8.38 -24.75 18.52
C CYS A 55 7.80 -23.41 18.10
N GLU A 56 7.93 -22.39 18.93
CA GLU A 56 7.33 -21.07 18.65
C GLU A 56 7.88 -20.39 17.40
N ALA A 57 9.07 -20.76 16.94
CA ALA A 57 9.62 -20.26 15.69
C ALA A 57 8.81 -20.72 14.46
N ASP A 58 8.22 -21.91 14.51
CA ASP A 58 7.40 -22.45 13.41
C ASP A 58 6.02 -21.78 13.33
N ASN A 59 5.59 -21.15 14.43
CA ASN A 59 4.36 -20.38 14.51
C ASN A 59 4.52 -18.95 13.99
N THR A 60 5.59 -18.67 13.27
CA THR A 60 5.85 -17.38 12.60
C THR A 60 6.21 -17.57 11.15
N SER A 61 5.91 -16.61 10.30
CA SER A 61 6.25 -16.63 8.88
C SER A 61 6.91 -15.33 8.44
N LEU A 62 8.00 -15.45 7.68
CA LEU A 62 8.60 -14.35 6.94
C LEU A 62 9.02 -14.88 5.57
N PRO A 63 8.60 -14.30 4.45
CA PRO A 63 9.06 -14.71 3.13
C PRO A 63 10.58 -14.56 3.00
N MET A 64 11.29 -15.65 2.80
CA MET A 64 12.76 -15.67 2.68
C MET A 64 13.24 -15.46 1.24
N VAL A 65 12.36 -15.67 0.25
CA VAL A 65 12.63 -15.43 -1.18
C VAL A 65 11.59 -14.49 -1.77
N ASN A 66 11.96 -13.76 -2.81
CA ASN A 66 11.11 -12.72 -3.39
C ASN A 66 9.77 -13.22 -3.95
N GLN A 67 9.71 -14.50 -4.37
CA GLN A 67 8.51 -15.13 -4.91
C GLN A 67 7.62 -15.79 -3.84
N ALA A 68 8.09 -15.90 -2.60
CA ALA A 68 7.31 -16.48 -1.50
C ALA A 68 6.30 -15.51 -0.91
N GLY A 69 5.41 -16.02 -0.08
CA GLY A 69 4.45 -15.20 0.68
C GLY A 69 3.20 -14.79 -0.10
N LEU A 70 2.95 -15.37 -1.29
CA LEU A 70 1.71 -15.17 -2.05
C LEU A 70 0.58 -16.11 -1.62
N LEU A 71 0.62 -16.62 -0.41
CA LEU A 71 -0.42 -17.51 0.09
C LEU A 71 -1.76 -16.76 0.16
N ARG A 72 -2.68 -17.19 -0.70
CA ARG A 72 -4.08 -16.76 -0.58
C ARG A 72 -4.65 -17.39 0.68
N ARG A 73 -5.06 -16.57 1.62
CA ARG A 73 -5.76 -17.02 2.82
C ARG A 73 -7.19 -17.35 2.44
N TRP A 74 -7.53 -18.65 2.43
CA TRP A 74 -8.89 -19.10 2.26
C TRP A 74 -9.44 -19.48 3.64
N SER A 75 -10.58 -18.95 4.02
CA SER A 75 -11.32 -19.38 5.21
C SER A 75 -12.53 -20.17 4.76
N ASN A 76 -12.77 -21.32 5.42
CA ASN A 76 -13.98 -22.09 5.25
C ASN A 76 -15.01 -21.62 6.29
N TRP A 77 -16.20 -21.33 5.83
CA TRP A 77 -17.31 -20.91 6.67
C TRP A 77 -18.62 -21.61 6.28
N PRO A 78 -19.59 -21.75 7.20
CA PRO A 78 -20.86 -22.38 6.91
C PRO A 78 -21.59 -21.67 5.76
N THR A 79 -22.09 -22.44 4.78
CA THR A 79 -22.77 -21.89 3.60
C THR A 79 -24.29 -21.94 3.69
N THR A 80 -24.85 -22.49 4.79
CA THR A 80 -26.28 -22.70 4.96
C THR A 80 -26.79 -22.16 6.30
N GLY A 81 -28.08 -21.87 6.35
CA GLY A 81 -28.77 -21.39 7.55
C GLY A 81 -28.36 -19.98 8.00
N LEU A 82 -28.81 -19.60 9.19
CA LEU A 82 -28.49 -18.29 9.80
C LEU A 82 -27.00 -18.14 10.09
N GLY A 83 -26.29 -19.23 10.39
CA GLY A 83 -24.84 -19.25 10.57
C GLY A 83 -24.09 -18.88 9.28
N GLY A 84 -24.55 -19.36 8.13
CA GLY A 84 -24.01 -18.99 6.84
C GLY A 84 -24.21 -17.51 6.50
N LEU A 85 -25.38 -16.95 6.81
CA LEU A 85 -25.66 -15.54 6.61
C LEU A 85 -24.79 -14.65 7.52
N ALA A 86 -24.62 -15.00 8.77
CA ALA A 86 -23.77 -14.29 9.72
C ALA A 86 -22.29 -14.35 9.28
N ALA A 87 -21.81 -15.53 8.85
CA ALA A 87 -20.45 -15.71 8.34
C ALA A 87 -20.21 -14.90 7.06
N PHE A 88 -21.18 -14.84 6.14
CA PHE A 88 -21.10 -14.00 4.95
C PHE A 88 -21.02 -12.50 5.30
N GLY A 89 -21.88 -12.03 6.22
CA GLY A 89 -21.83 -10.66 6.71
C GLY A 89 -20.50 -10.31 7.37
N GLY A 90 -19.97 -11.23 8.18
CA GLY A 90 -18.63 -11.11 8.79
C GLY A 90 -17.53 -11.04 7.74
N ALA A 91 -17.56 -11.91 6.73
CA ALA A 91 -16.58 -11.92 5.65
C ALA A 91 -16.58 -10.62 4.82
N ILE A 92 -17.75 -10.00 4.61
CA ILE A 92 -17.83 -8.67 3.96
C ILE A 92 -17.14 -7.60 4.82
N LEU A 93 -17.42 -7.58 6.11
CA LEU A 93 -16.81 -6.61 7.03
C LEU A 93 -15.29 -6.82 7.14
N ASP A 94 -14.84 -8.05 7.24
CA ASP A 94 -13.41 -8.39 7.28
C ASP A 94 -12.71 -8.01 5.98
N SER A 95 -13.35 -8.27 4.83
CA SER A 95 -12.82 -7.84 3.53
C SER A 95 -12.72 -6.33 3.43
N ALA A 96 -13.71 -5.59 3.93
CA ALA A 96 -13.69 -4.14 3.91
C ALA A 96 -12.57 -3.57 4.80
N ARG A 97 -12.30 -4.21 5.95
CA ARG A 97 -11.24 -3.82 6.89
C ARG A 97 -9.84 -4.15 6.40
N SER A 98 -9.67 -5.33 5.80
CA SER A 98 -8.35 -5.85 5.41
C SER A 98 -7.95 -5.51 3.98
N TRP A 99 -8.85 -4.95 3.17
CA TRP A 99 -8.62 -4.72 1.73
C TRP A 99 -7.33 -3.95 1.43
N VAL A 100 -7.05 -2.89 2.16
CA VAL A 100 -5.84 -2.07 1.96
C VAL A 100 -4.60 -2.88 2.33
N ASP A 101 -4.62 -3.52 3.50
CA ASP A 101 -3.49 -4.28 4.03
C ASP A 101 -3.20 -5.51 3.16
N GLU A 102 -4.21 -6.30 2.80
CA GLU A 102 -4.09 -7.48 1.94
C GLU A 102 -3.57 -7.13 0.53
N SER A 103 -4.04 -6.02 -0.04
CA SER A 103 -3.57 -5.57 -1.36
C SER A 103 -2.10 -5.21 -1.35
N LEU A 104 -1.60 -4.64 -0.26
CA LEU A 104 -0.21 -4.26 -0.09
C LEU A 104 0.67 -5.48 0.22
N LEU A 105 0.20 -6.41 1.06
CA LEU A 105 0.90 -7.64 1.37
C LEU A 105 1.11 -8.55 0.15
N GLY A 106 0.30 -8.39 -0.90
CA GLY A 106 0.51 -9.06 -2.18
C GLY A 106 1.73 -8.59 -2.95
N MET A 107 2.30 -7.41 -2.63
CA MET A 107 3.34 -6.77 -3.44
C MET A 107 4.76 -7.18 -3.02
N PRO A 108 5.64 -7.52 -3.99
CA PRO A 108 7.06 -7.70 -3.74
C PRO A 108 7.71 -6.45 -3.16
N GLY A 109 8.66 -6.64 -2.24
CA GLY A 109 9.29 -5.51 -1.54
C GLY A 109 8.39 -4.89 -0.47
N TYR A 110 7.17 -5.42 -0.29
CA TYR A 110 6.27 -5.07 0.79
C TYR A 110 6.10 -6.26 1.75
N ARG A 111 5.63 -7.40 1.25
CA ARG A 111 5.41 -8.63 2.04
C ARG A 111 6.69 -9.19 2.69
N ASP A 112 7.82 -9.05 2.02
CA ASP A 112 9.10 -9.63 2.45
C ASP A 112 9.74 -8.91 3.66
N ARG A 113 9.12 -7.87 4.17
CA ARG A 113 9.51 -7.13 5.38
C ARG A 113 8.44 -7.17 6.47
N VAL A 114 7.40 -7.96 6.27
CA VAL A 114 6.33 -8.17 7.24
C VAL A 114 6.43 -9.58 7.78
N VAL A 115 6.71 -9.71 9.08
CA VAL A 115 6.68 -11.00 9.77
C VAL A 115 5.27 -11.24 10.27
N THR A 116 4.71 -12.38 9.93
CA THR A 116 3.40 -12.81 10.45
C THR A 116 3.61 -13.69 11.67
N ILE A 117 2.94 -13.37 12.75
CA ILE A 117 2.86 -14.16 13.98
C ILE A 117 1.47 -14.80 13.99
N TYR A 118 1.43 -16.13 13.94
CA TYR A 118 0.18 -16.87 13.98
C TYR A 118 -0.29 -17.03 15.42
N HIS A 119 -1.59 -16.95 15.63
CA HIS A 119 -2.22 -17.11 16.92
C HIS A 119 -3.51 -17.95 16.79
N ASP A 120 -3.91 -18.64 17.86
CA ASP A 120 -5.21 -19.26 18.00
C ASP A 120 -6.21 -18.32 18.69
N GLU A 121 -7.45 -18.78 18.85
CA GLU A 121 -8.51 -17.97 19.46
C GLU A 121 -8.23 -17.61 20.93
N ALA A 122 -7.47 -18.43 21.65
CA ALA A 122 -7.10 -18.16 23.03
C ALA A 122 -5.96 -17.13 23.15
N GLU A 123 -5.19 -16.95 22.08
CA GLU A 123 -3.98 -16.12 22.03
C GLU A 123 -4.20 -14.76 21.36
N GLY A 124 -5.37 -14.50 20.77
CA GLY A 124 -5.56 -13.30 19.96
C GLY A 124 -6.96 -12.70 20.03
N GLY A 125 -7.23 -11.82 19.10
CA GLY A 125 -8.49 -11.12 18.99
C GLY A 125 -8.70 -10.12 20.14
N LEU A 126 -9.87 -10.20 20.78
CA LEU A 126 -10.24 -9.35 21.91
C LEU A 126 -9.97 -10.01 23.27
N ASN A 127 -9.18 -11.07 23.33
CA ASN A 127 -8.82 -11.71 24.60
C ASN A 127 -7.79 -10.85 25.34
N LEU A 128 -8.28 -10.01 26.25
CA LEU A 128 -7.47 -9.12 27.06
C LEU A 128 -7.03 -9.75 28.42
N ASP A 129 -7.52 -10.94 28.74
CA ASP A 129 -7.24 -11.65 29.99
C ASP A 129 -6.55 -12.98 29.70
N MET A 130 -5.30 -12.87 29.23
CA MET A 130 -4.49 -14.05 28.88
C MET A 130 -3.75 -14.57 30.09
N GLU A 131 -3.77 -15.89 30.26
CA GLU A 131 -2.98 -16.57 31.26
C GLU A 131 -1.46 -16.35 31.07
N PRO A 132 -0.67 -16.24 32.15
CA PRO A 132 0.77 -16.00 32.04
C PRO A 132 1.54 -16.96 31.12
N PRO A 133 1.23 -18.25 31.02
CA PRO A 133 1.89 -19.14 30.05
C PRO A 133 1.60 -18.76 28.59
N VAL A 134 0.40 -18.30 28.28
CA VAL A 134 0.02 -17.85 26.94
C VAL A 134 0.81 -16.62 26.55
N VAL A 135 0.93 -15.66 27.46
CA VAL A 135 1.74 -14.45 27.27
C VAL A 135 3.22 -14.82 27.05
N ALA A 136 3.76 -15.79 27.81
CA ALA A 136 5.13 -16.26 27.66
C ALA A 136 5.38 -16.90 26.27
N SER A 137 4.45 -17.73 25.78
CA SER A 137 4.50 -18.35 24.45
C SER A 137 4.45 -17.30 23.35
N LEU A 138 3.54 -16.34 23.44
CA LEU A 138 3.45 -15.22 22.47
C LEU A 138 4.72 -14.36 22.47
N SER A 139 5.32 -14.12 23.63
CA SER A 139 6.59 -13.40 23.75
C SER A 139 7.73 -14.15 23.08
N ALA A 140 7.84 -15.47 23.31
CA ALA A 140 8.84 -16.31 22.65
C ALA A 140 8.65 -16.35 21.13
N ARG A 141 7.39 -16.42 20.67
CA ARG A 141 7.02 -16.35 19.25
C ARG A 141 7.41 -15.00 18.63
N GLY A 142 7.12 -13.91 19.34
CA GLY A 142 7.54 -12.56 18.93
C GLY A 142 9.06 -12.43 18.79
N GLN A 143 9.82 -12.99 19.73
CA GLN A 143 11.29 -13.04 19.65
C GLN A 143 11.78 -13.85 18.45
N ALA A 144 11.16 -15.00 18.16
CA ALA A 144 11.48 -15.81 17.00
C ALA A 144 11.17 -15.07 15.68
N GLY A 145 10.06 -14.35 15.61
CA GLY A 145 9.71 -13.50 14.47
C GLY A 145 10.73 -12.37 14.26
N ALA A 146 11.12 -11.70 15.33
CA ALA A 146 12.17 -10.68 15.27
C ALA A 146 13.52 -11.25 14.82
N ALA A 147 13.90 -12.44 15.29
CA ALA A 147 15.12 -13.11 14.85
C ALA A 147 15.11 -13.40 13.34
N LYS A 148 13.97 -13.78 12.75
CA LYS A 148 13.84 -13.94 11.29
C LYS A 148 14.10 -12.64 10.55
N LEU A 149 13.59 -11.50 11.03
CA LEU A 149 13.86 -10.19 10.44
C LEU A 149 15.35 -9.83 10.52
N VAL A 150 15.96 -10.04 11.68
CA VAL A 150 17.42 -9.78 11.87
C VAL A 150 18.24 -10.65 10.91
N THR A 151 17.97 -11.95 10.84
CA THR A 151 18.69 -12.86 9.94
C THR A 151 18.54 -12.43 8.49
N ARG A 152 17.36 -12.01 8.09
CA ARG A 152 17.10 -11.62 6.69
C ARG A 152 17.77 -10.30 6.31
N PHE A 153 17.79 -9.30 7.20
CA PHE A 153 18.16 -7.92 6.83
C PHE A 153 19.48 -7.43 7.43
N ALA A 154 19.89 -7.92 8.59
CA ALA A 154 21.15 -7.52 9.21
C ALA A 154 22.36 -8.38 8.79
N GLY A 155 22.10 -9.39 7.97
CA GLY A 155 23.11 -10.34 7.53
C GLY A 155 23.16 -11.60 8.39
N PRO A 156 23.74 -12.68 7.84
CA PRO A 156 23.81 -13.96 8.52
C PRO A 156 24.80 -13.93 9.69
N ALA A 157 24.58 -14.82 10.65
CA ALA A 157 25.62 -15.18 11.60
C ALA A 157 26.86 -15.73 10.84
N PRO A 158 28.07 -15.60 11.40
CA PRO A 158 29.28 -16.10 10.76
C PRO A 158 29.13 -17.57 10.33
N GLY A 159 29.46 -17.88 9.08
CA GLY A 159 29.38 -19.23 8.52
C GLY A 159 28.06 -19.61 7.85
N VAL A 160 27.08 -18.69 7.77
CA VAL A 160 25.83 -18.89 7.04
C VAL A 160 25.87 -18.11 5.72
N GLU A 161 25.42 -18.73 4.62
CA GLU A 161 25.29 -18.02 3.34
C GLU A 161 24.45 -16.76 3.50
N PRO A 162 24.86 -15.65 2.86
CA PRO A 162 24.19 -14.37 3.06
C PRO A 162 22.73 -14.42 2.60
N ALA A 163 21.84 -14.13 3.52
CA ALA A 163 20.45 -13.82 3.16
C ALA A 163 20.42 -12.64 2.18
N PRO A 164 19.37 -12.52 1.35
CA PRO A 164 19.26 -11.42 0.36
C PRO A 164 19.43 -10.00 0.93
N GLY A 165 19.14 -9.80 2.20
CA GLY A 165 19.44 -8.57 2.94
C GLY A 165 18.74 -7.31 2.46
N TRP A 166 19.16 -6.18 3.03
CA TRP A 166 18.59 -4.86 2.74
C TRP A 166 18.87 -4.38 1.30
N GLU A 167 20.03 -4.69 0.74
CA GLU A 167 20.36 -4.28 -0.64
C GLU A 167 19.45 -4.98 -1.66
N ASN A 168 19.17 -6.27 -1.47
CA ASN A 168 18.20 -6.97 -2.32
C ASN A 168 16.80 -6.39 -2.17
N GLN A 169 16.38 -6.02 -0.96
CA GLN A 169 15.11 -5.35 -0.72
C GLN A 169 15.01 -4.04 -1.51
N ARG A 170 16.05 -3.21 -1.47
CA ARG A 170 16.12 -1.96 -2.26
C ARG A 170 16.05 -2.24 -3.75
N TRP A 171 16.73 -3.27 -4.22
CA TRP A 171 16.69 -3.68 -5.62
C TRP A 171 15.28 -4.12 -6.04
N VAL A 172 14.63 -4.96 -5.26
CA VAL A 172 13.23 -5.38 -5.52
C VAL A 172 12.31 -4.15 -5.57
N ARG A 173 12.45 -3.21 -4.62
CA ARG A 173 11.68 -1.97 -4.60
C ARG A 173 11.94 -1.10 -5.85
N PHE A 174 13.17 -0.98 -6.25
CA PHE A 174 13.54 -0.26 -7.48
C PHE A 174 12.86 -0.89 -8.70
N ARG A 175 13.00 -2.21 -8.88
CA ARG A 175 12.39 -2.94 -10.00
C ARG A 175 10.87 -2.82 -10.01
N THR A 176 10.24 -2.92 -8.85
CA THR A 176 8.79 -2.77 -8.70
C THR A 176 8.33 -1.36 -9.06
N ALA A 177 9.02 -0.33 -8.54
CA ALA A 177 8.68 1.06 -8.79
C ALA A 177 8.87 1.45 -10.26
N THR A 178 9.96 1.02 -10.89
CA THR A 178 10.25 1.35 -12.30
C THR A 178 9.29 0.64 -13.26
N ALA A 179 8.88 -0.60 -12.97
CA ALA A 179 7.85 -1.29 -13.74
C ALA A 179 6.51 -0.55 -13.66
N GLY A 180 6.07 -0.18 -12.45
CA GLY A 180 4.84 0.59 -12.25
C GLY A 180 4.89 1.96 -12.94
N LEU A 181 6.04 2.65 -12.87
CA LEU A 181 6.24 3.93 -13.54
C LEU A 181 6.17 3.79 -15.07
N SER A 182 6.79 2.76 -15.63
CA SER A 182 6.74 2.48 -17.07
C SER A 182 5.30 2.30 -17.57
N HIS A 183 4.51 1.51 -16.85
CA HIS A 183 3.08 1.34 -17.15
C HIS A 183 2.31 2.65 -17.07
N TRP A 184 2.55 3.45 -16.01
CA TRP A 184 1.86 4.72 -15.82
C TRP A 184 2.18 5.72 -16.93
N VAL A 185 3.47 5.86 -17.29
CA VAL A 185 3.95 6.76 -18.36
C VAL A 185 3.37 6.34 -19.71
N GLY A 186 3.33 5.03 -20.00
CA GLY A 186 2.69 4.50 -21.20
C GLY A 186 1.19 4.81 -21.27
N SER A 187 0.48 4.62 -20.17
CA SER A 187 -0.95 4.94 -20.05
C SER A 187 -1.22 6.45 -20.19
N PHE A 188 -0.39 7.29 -19.59
CA PHE A 188 -0.48 8.74 -19.73
C PHE A 188 -0.32 9.16 -21.20
N ARG A 189 0.70 8.66 -21.89
CA ARG A 189 0.90 8.93 -23.33
C ARG A 189 -0.30 8.47 -24.15
N GLY A 190 -0.78 7.26 -23.90
CA GLY A 190 -1.96 6.72 -24.59
C GLY A 190 -3.18 7.61 -24.43
N GLY A 191 -3.51 8.01 -23.20
CA GLY A 191 -4.62 8.92 -22.93
C GLY A 191 -4.44 10.32 -23.52
N TYR A 192 -3.23 10.89 -23.44
CA TYR A 192 -2.93 12.21 -23.97
C TYR A 192 -3.06 12.27 -25.52
N SER A 193 -2.66 11.21 -26.20
CA SER A 193 -2.66 11.11 -27.67
C SER A 193 -3.99 10.62 -28.25
N ALA A 194 -4.90 10.18 -27.42
CA ALA A 194 -6.19 9.63 -27.87
C ALA A 194 -7.12 10.71 -28.44
N ASP A 195 -7.96 10.29 -29.37
CA ASP A 195 -9.09 11.07 -29.91
C ASP A 195 -10.39 10.56 -29.29
N PRO A 196 -10.84 11.11 -28.15
CA PRO A 196 -12.04 10.64 -27.49
C PRO A 196 -13.28 11.04 -28.28
N PRO A 197 -14.24 10.13 -28.55
CA PRO A 197 -15.45 10.46 -29.28
C PRO A 197 -16.28 11.47 -28.49
N GLY A 198 -16.67 12.57 -29.16
CA GLY A 198 -17.51 13.61 -28.58
C GLY A 198 -16.86 14.52 -27.55
N ALA A 199 -15.53 14.44 -27.37
CA ALA A 199 -14.79 15.28 -26.44
C ALA A 199 -13.52 15.86 -27.09
N THR A 200 -13.03 16.98 -26.57
CA THR A 200 -11.79 17.60 -27.05
C THR A 200 -10.58 16.76 -26.57
N PRO A 201 -9.67 16.36 -27.46
CA PRO A 201 -8.46 15.66 -27.10
C PRO A 201 -7.60 16.44 -26.09
N TYR A 202 -6.87 15.73 -25.21
CA TYR A 202 -6.02 16.38 -24.21
C TYR A 202 -4.96 17.30 -24.82
N ARG A 203 -4.39 16.96 -25.98
CA ARG A 203 -3.43 17.80 -26.70
C ARG A 203 -4.00 19.16 -27.11
N ASP A 204 -5.31 19.24 -27.35
CA ASP A 204 -6.01 20.47 -27.71
C ASP A 204 -6.52 21.23 -26.47
N LEU A 205 -6.81 20.53 -25.38
CA LEU A 205 -7.20 21.14 -24.10
C LEU A 205 -5.99 21.76 -23.37
N ALA A 206 -4.88 21.03 -23.31
CA ALA A 206 -3.73 21.36 -22.48
C ALA A 206 -2.49 21.74 -23.30
N GLY A 207 -2.51 21.57 -24.61
CA GLY A 207 -1.39 21.84 -25.50
C GLY A 207 -1.11 23.32 -25.72
N PRO A 208 -0.02 23.66 -26.43
CA PRO A 208 0.38 25.04 -26.70
C PRO A 208 -0.67 25.87 -27.47
N GLY A 209 -1.51 25.20 -28.28
CA GLY A 209 -2.56 25.82 -29.09
C GLY A 209 -3.94 25.90 -28.44
N ALA A 210 -4.07 25.56 -27.15
CA ALA A 210 -5.36 25.59 -26.46
C ALA A 210 -6.03 26.97 -26.52
N ALA A 211 -7.23 27.02 -27.12
CA ALA A 211 -7.87 28.28 -27.50
C ALA A 211 -8.38 29.12 -26.33
N ALA A 212 -8.75 28.52 -25.22
CA ALA A 212 -9.26 29.22 -24.04
C ALA A 212 -8.88 28.51 -22.74
N PRO A 213 -8.63 29.21 -21.63
CA PRO A 213 -8.51 28.60 -20.34
C PRO A 213 -9.85 27.98 -19.90
N LEU A 214 -9.79 26.76 -19.39
CA LEU A 214 -10.96 26.15 -18.75
C LEU A 214 -11.32 26.93 -17.48
N PRO A 215 -12.60 26.95 -17.06
CA PRO A 215 -13.09 27.80 -15.96
C PRO A 215 -12.54 27.41 -14.59
N SER A 216 -12.04 26.19 -14.41
CA SER A 216 -11.54 25.68 -13.13
C SER A 216 -10.02 25.54 -13.16
N TYR A 217 -9.37 25.84 -12.02
CA TYR A 217 -7.94 25.70 -11.81
C TYR A 217 -7.09 26.38 -12.90
N GLY A 218 -7.47 27.58 -13.32
CA GLY A 218 -6.83 28.34 -14.36
C GLY A 218 -5.33 28.62 -14.08
N LEU A 219 -4.53 28.60 -15.14
CA LEU A 219 -3.09 28.87 -15.08
C LEU A 219 -2.78 30.22 -15.73
N THR A 220 -1.83 30.94 -15.16
CA THR A 220 -1.22 32.10 -15.85
C THR A 220 -0.50 31.62 -17.12
N LYS A 221 -0.31 32.49 -18.09
CA LYS A 221 0.38 32.18 -19.36
C LYS A 221 1.76 31.53 -19.13
N GLY A 222 2.57 32.07 -18.19
CA GLY A 222 3.87 31.52 -17.89
C GLY A 222 3.82 30.10 -17.29
N ARG A 223 2.87 29.86 -16.36
CA ARG A 223 2.68 28.53 -15.78
C ARG A 223 2.15 27.54 -16.82
N ARG A 224 1.28 27.96 -17.71
CA ARG A 224 0.78 27.12 -18.81
C ARG A 224 1.94 26.69 -19.73
N ASN A 225 2.80 27.61 -20.14
CA ASN A 225 3.97 27.26 -20.95
C ASN A 225 4.86 26.22 -20.24
N ALA A 226 5.15 26.45 -18.97
CA ALA A 226 5.94 25.48 -18.17
C ALA A 226 5.27 24.11 -18.04
N VAL A 227 3.94 24.02 -17.94
CA VAL A 227 3.21 22.76 -17.95
C VAL A 227 3.34 22.08 -19.33
N ASN A 228 3.19 22.83 -20.40
CA ASN A 228 3.34 22.28 -21.76
C ASN A 228 4.75 21.74 -22.02
N ASP A 229 5.77 22.49 -21.63
CA ASP A 229 7.18 22.05 -21.78
C ASP A 229 7.43 20.74 -21.03
N ARG A 230 7.00 20.66 -19.77
CA ARG A 230 7.14 19.44 -18.96
C ARG A 230 6.30 18.27 -19.48
N THR A 231 5.12 18.56 -20.04
CA THR A 231 4.30 17.52 -20.69
C THR A 231 5.01 17.01 -21.94
N GLY A 232 5.63 17.88 -22.73
CA GLY A 232 6.44 17.50 -23.87
C GLY A 232 7.63 16.61 -23.48
N ASP A 233 8.34 16.95 -22.40
CA ASP A 233 9.44 16.13 -21.85
C ASP A 233 8.97 14.74 -21.43
N LEU A 234 7.81 14.66 -20.75
CA LEU A 234 7.22 13.40 -20.33
C LEU A 234 6.81 12.53 -21.53
N LEU A 235 6.15 13.12 -22.53
CA LEU A 235 5.78 12.42 -23.76
C LEU A 235 7.00 11.93 -24.53
N GLY A 236 8.03 12.75 -24.68
CA GLY A 236 9.30 12.36 -25.29
C GLY A 236 10.00 11.23 -24.52
N THR A 237 9.88 11.22 -23.19
CA THR A 237 10.36 10.11 -22.37
C THR A 237 9.56 8.84 -22.63
N ALA A 238 8.23 8.94 -22.69
CA ALA A 238 7.34 7.83 -23.01
C ALA A 238 7.64 7.22 -24.39
N GLU A 239 7.96 8.05 -25.37
CA GLU A 239 8.34 7.59 -26.71
C GLU A 239 9.67 6.85 -26.72
N ARG A 240 10.68 7.39 -26.04
CA ARG A 240 11.97 6.70 -25.90
C ARG A 240 11.84 5.35 -25.20
N TRP A 241 10.96 5.25 -24.18
CA TRP A 241 10.73 4.00 -23.46
C TRP A 241 9.91 2.98 -24.28
N ALA A 242 9.13 3.44 -25.23
CA ALA A 242 8.39 2.57 -26.14
C ALA A 242 9.25 2.08 -27.33
N GLY A 243 10.47 2.61 -27.50
CA GLY A 243 11.40 2.26 -28.57
C GLY A 243 12.25 1.01 -28.26
N ALA A 244 13.52 1.07 -28.61
CA ALA A 244 14.49 0.01 -28.32
C ALA A 244 14.53 -0.30 -26.81
N HIS A 245 14.48 -1.59 -26.46
CA HIS A 245 14.39 -2.05 -25.05
C HIS A 245 13.14 -1.55 -24.30
N ALA A 246 11.98 -1.53 -24.97
CA ALA A 246 10.71 -1.14 -24.38
C ALA A 246 10.35 -1.93 -23.09
N ASP A 247 10.87 -3.13 -22.96
CA ASP A 247 10.70 -4.03 -21.83
C ASP A 247 11.76 -3.85 -20.71
N ALA A 248 12.70 -2.93 -20.85
CA ALA A 248 13.83 -2.79 -19.92
C ALA A 248 13.42 -2.68 -18.44
N PHE A 249 12.29 -2.04 -18.15
CA PHE A 249 11.76 -1.93 -16.79
C PHE A 249 10.80 -3.07 -16.40
N THR A 250 10.21 -3.76 -17.38
CA THR A 250 9.15 -4.76 -17.15
C THR A 250 9.63 -6.19 -17.34
N ALA A 251 10.69 -6.44 -18.12
CA ALA A 251 11.28 -7.76 -18.27
C ALA A 251 11.73 -8.31 -16.91
N ASP A 252 11.27 -9.49 -16.56
CA ASP A 252 11.55 -10.17 -15.29
C ASP A 252 11.31 -9.27 -14.04
N ALA A 253 10.40 -8.31 -14.15
CA ALA A 253 10.05 -7.46 -13.01
C ALA A 253 9.28 -8.26 -11.95
N PRO A 254 9.40 -7.89 -10.67
CA PRO A 254 8.64 -8.53 -9.61
C PRO A 254 7.13 -8.45 -9.88
N ALA A 255 6.44 -9.57 -9.69
CA ALA A 255 4.99 -9.68 -9.86
C ALA A 255 4.27 -9.82 -8.49
N PRO A 256 3.07 -9.27 -8.35
CA PRO A 256 2.31 -8.46 -9.32
C PRO A 256 2.91 -7.06 -9.53
N THR A 257 2.75 -6.52 -10.74
CA THR A 257 3.20 -5.16 -11.05
C THR A 257 2.28 -4.15 -10.37
N PRO A 258 2.81 -3.13 -9.67
CA PRO A 258 2.00 -2.13 -9.02
C PRO A 258 1.26 -1.25 -10.04
N VAL A 259 0.04 -0.87 -9.70
CA VAL A 259 -0.72 0.14 -10.44
C VAL A 259 -0.58 1.46 -9.72
N LEU A 260 0.04 2.45 -10.37
CA LEU A 260 0.10 3.81 -9.83
C LEU A 260 -1.25 4.50 -10.00
N ARG A 261 -1.79 5.03 -8.90
CA ARG A 261 -3.08 5.71 -8.86
C ARG A 261 -2.90 7.12 -8.29
N LEU A 262 -3.75 8.05 -8.72
CA LEU A 262 -3.89 9.33 -8.05
C LEU A 262 -4.69 9.10 -6.78
N VAL A 263 -4.08 9.38 -5.66
CA VAL A 263 -4.72 9.30 -4.33
C VAL A 263 -4.56 10.65 -3.63
N PRO A 264 -5.50 11.05 -2.76
CA PRO A 264 -5.35 12.24 -1.95
C PRO A 264 -4.05 12.18 -1.13
N SER A 265 -3.42 13.33 -0.94
CA SER A 265 -2.28 13.43 -0.04
C SER A 265 -2.74 13.16 1.40
N GLU A 266 -2.01 12.31 2.11
CA GLU A 266 -2.24 12.05 3.55
C GLU A 266 -1.78 13.21 4.44
N LYS A 267 -1.01 14.14 3.88
CA LYS A 267 -0.71 15.39 4.58
C LYS A 267 -1.95 16.25 4.51
N PRO A 268 -2.47 16.75 5.65
CA PRO A 268 -3.47 17.79 5.61
C PRO A 268 -2.87 18.93 4.78
N GLU A 269 -3.43 19.18 3.60
CA GLU A 269 -3.19 20.46 2.95
C GLU A 269 -3.64 21.50 3.96
N GLU A 270 -2.76 22.44 4.31
CA GLU A 270 -3.21 23.67 4.96
C GLU A 270 -4.30 24.20 4.04
N LEU A 271 -5.53 24.06 4.48
CA LEU A 271 -6.68 24.67 3.81
C LEU A 271 -6.40 26.17 3.82
N THR A 272 -5.77 26.62 2.76
CA THR A 272 -5.66 28.07 2.52
C THR A 272 -7.11 28.55 2.43
N PRO A 273 -7.57 29.39 3.37
CA PRO A 273 -8.94 29.88 3.29
C PRO A 273 -9.14 30.48 1.91
N PRO A 274 -10.32 30.29 1.29
CA PRO A 274 -10.60 30.91 0.01
C PRO A 274 -10.29 32.41 0.13
N PRO A 275 -9.71 33.03 -0.91
CA PRO A 275 -9.47 34.46 -0.90
C PRO A 275 -10.78 35.13 -0.52
N THR A 276 -10.77 35.87 0.56
CA THR A 276 -11.87 36.77 0.90
C THR A 276 -11.94 37.82 -0.20
N ASP A 277 -12.91 37.61 -1.10
CA ASP A 277 -13.26 38.64 -2.08
C ASP A 277 -13.61 39.90 -1.33
N ALA A 278 -12.79 40.90 -1.51
CA ALA A 278 -13.03 42.29 -1.05
C ALA A 278 -13.96 43.00 -2.04
#